data_babceca5b04ec8290a5d2209da12c178
#
_entry.id   babceca5b04ec8290a5d2209da12c178
#
_cell.length_a   1.000
_cell.length_b   1.000
_cell.length_c   1.000
_cell.angle_alpha   90.00
_cell.angle_beta   90.00
_cell.angle_gamma   90.00
#
_symmetry.space_group_name_H-M   'P 1'
#
loop_
_entity.id
_entity.type
_entity.pdbx_description
1 polymer ?
#
loop_
_entity_poly.entity_id
_entity_poly.type
_entity_poly.pdbx_seq_one_letter_code
_entity_poly.pdbx_strand_id
1 'polypeptide(L)'
;MFERYEGIIPEEERGNLIEAYYKRLTSDNKEEREQAAKEWSMWEGTLVTLHPDPNLEQSFGEINYAISMATIECHFWMNNMFWDDDNWILNNIEPIKDIPIFIAHGRYDVDCRAIGAWELSKKLNNCELEFLVCGHSSGEPEIIDALVRATDKFKEVLKK
;
A
#
# COMPACT_ATOMS: atom_id res chain seq x y z
N MET A 1 -13.50 -11.00 6.51
CA MET A 1 -12.07 -11.18 6.19
C MET A 1 -11.15 -10.97 7.41
N PHE A 2 -11.27 -9.91 8.18
CA PHE A 2 -10.42 -9.71 9.36
C PHE A 2 -10.41 -10.89 10.33
N GLU A 3 -11.56 -11.50 10.61
CA GLU A 3 -11.66 -12.71 11.45
C GLU A 3 -10.82 -13.89 10.92
N ARG A 4 -10.67 -14.02 9.59
CA ARG A 4 -9.78 -15.03 8.98
C ARG A 4 -8.32 -14.66 9.15
N TYR A 5 -7.99 -13.40 8.86
CA TYR A 5 -6.65 -12.86 9.00
C TYR A 5 -6.15 -13.04 10.44
N GLU A 6 -6.92 -12.62 11.43
CA GLU A 6 -6.58 -12.80 12.84
C GLU A 6 -6.67 -14.26 13.28
N GLY A 7 -7.61 -15.03 12.69
CA GLY A 7 -7.98 -16.37 13.17
C GLY A 7 -6.89 -17.44 13.03
N ILE A 8 -5.92 -17.28 12.13
CA ILE A 8 -4.77 -18.20 12.03
C ILE A 8 -3.70 -17.93 13.10
N ILE A 9 -3.81 -16.81 13.82
CA ILE A 9 -2.87 -16.41 14.86
C ILE A 9 -3.41 -16.87 16.24
N PRO A 10 -2.65 -17.61 17.04
CA PRO A 10 -3.01 -17.95 18.42
C PRO A 10 -3.32 -16.72 19.25
N GLU A 11 -4.30 -16.81 20.16
CA GLU A 11 -4.78 -15.67 20.95
C GLU A 11 -3.66 -14.95 21.70
N GLU A 12 -2.69 -15.70 22.21
CA GLU A 12 -1.54 -15.19 22.94
C GLU A 12 -0.56 -14.36 22.08
N GLU A 13 -0.58 -14.55 20.75
CA GLU A 13 0.26 -13.81 19.79
C GLU A 13 -0.48 -12.62 19.14
N ARG A 14 -1.78 -12.48 19.33
CA ARG A 14 -2.60 -11.43 18.67
C ARG A 14 -2.30 -10.00 19.13
N GLY A 15 -1.56 -9.85 20.21
CA GLY A 15 -1.12 -8.53 20.68
C GLY A 15 -0.19 -7.81 19.71
N ASN A 16 0.49 -8.56 18.82
CA ASN A 16 1.32 -8.00 17.73
C ASN A 16 1.21 -8.88 16.49
N LEU A 17 0.20 -8.58 15.66
CA LEU A 17 -0.09 -9.39 14.46
C LEU A 17 1.04 -9.35 13.44
N ILE A 18 1.76 -8.23 13.31
CA ILE A 18 2.89 -8.09 12.38
C ILE A 18 3.99 -9.07 12.75
N GLU A 19 4.40 -9.12 14.02
CA GLU A 19 5.41 -10.04 14.50
C GLU A 19 4.95 -11.51 14.36
N ALA A 20 3.69 -11.79 14.70
CA ALA A 20 3.12 -13.12 14.59
C ALA A 20 3.08 -13.62 13.14
N TYR A 21 2.75 -12.76 12.19
CA TYR A 21 2.81 -13.06 10.76
C TYR A 21 4.24 -13.21 10.25
N TYR A 22 5.15 -12.32 10.65
CA TYR A 22 6.55 -12.38 10.25
C TYR A 22 7.20 -13.72 10.63
N LYS A 23 6.96 -14.19 11.83
CA LYS A 23 7.41 -15.51 12.31
C LYS A 23 6.95 -16.65 11.39
N ARG A 24 5.69 -16.61 10.93
CA ARG A 24 5.12 -17.62 10.03
C ARG A 24 5.62 -17.48 8.60
N LEU A 25 5.68 -16.26 8.10
CA LEU A 25 6.16 -15.96 6.74
C LEU A 25 7.65 -16.31 6.54
N THR A 26 8.43 -16.34 7.63
CA THR A 26 9.85 -16.73 7.63
C THR A 26 10.09 -18.14 8.15
N SER A 27 9.04 -18.92 8.43
CA SER A 27 9.14 -20.30 8.90
C SER A 27 9.73 -21.23 7.84
N ASP A 28 10.50 -22.23 8.27
CA ASP A 28 10.96 -23.32 7.40
C ASP A 28 9.81 -24.26 6.98
N ASN A 29 8.69 -24.26 7.74
CA ASN A 29 7.50 -25.01 7.38
C ASN A 29 6.78 -24.34 6.20
N LYS A 30 6.81 -25.02 5.05
CA LYS A 30 6.20 -24.52 3.81
C LYS A 30 4.69 -24.26 3.95
N GLU A 31 3.97 -25.18 4.58
CA GLU A 31 2.50 -25.08 4.71
C GLU A 31 2.10 -23.89 5.59
N GLU A 32 2.82 -23.69 6.70
CA GLU A 32 2.61 -22.54 7.59
C GLU A 32 2.89 -21.21 6.87
N ARG A 33 3.98 -21.16 6.12
CA ARG A 33 4.37 -19.98 5.34
C ARG A 33 3.35 -19.63 4.25
N GLU A 34 2.89 -20.63 3.49
CA GLU A 34 1.91 -20.46 2.43
C GLU A 34 0.54 -20.01 2.98
N GLN A 35 0.13 -20.60 4.12
CA GLN A 35 -1.11 -20.21 4.78
C GLN A 35 -1.05 -18.75 5.26
N ALA A 36 0.01 -18.38 5.97
CA ALA A 36 0.18 -17.01 6.44
C ALA A 36 0.22 -15.99 5.29
N ALA A 37 0.97 -16.28 4.25
CA ALA A 37 1.06 -15.44 3.08
C ALA A 37 -0.31 -15.22 2.41
N LYS A 38 -1.08 -16.28 2.25
CA LYS A 38 -2.39 -16.22 1.65
C LYS A 38 -3.39 -15.40 2.47
N GLU A 39 -3.41 -15.58 3.81
CA GLU A 39 -4.34 -14.82 4.66
C GLU A 39 -3.97 -13.34 4.73
N TRP A 40 -2.67 -13.01 4.80
CA TRP A 40 -2.19 -11.63 4.71
C TRP A 40 -2.62 -10.97 3.39
N SER A 41 -2.22 -11.57 2.28
CA SER A 41 -2.46 -11.03 0.96
C SER A 41 -3.95 -10.89 0.62
N MET A 42 -4.77 -11.88 0.96
CA MET A 42 -6.22 -11.81 0.75
C MET A 42 -6.90 -10.77 1.63
N TRP A 43 -6.40 -10.54 2.85
CA TRP A 43 -6.87 -9.44 3.68
C TRP A 43 -6.66 -8.11 2.98
N GLU A 44 -5.46 -7.84 2.50
CA GLU A 44 -5.15 -6.62 1.76
C GLU A 44 -5.98 -6.49 0.48
N GLY A 45 -6.11 -7.57 -0.30
CA GLY A 45 -6.95 -7.59 -1.50
C GLY A 45 -8.38 -7.11 -1.29
N THR A 46 -8.92 -7.22 -0.06
CA THR A 46 -10.25 -6.70 0.30
C THR A 46 -10.29 -5.21 0.61
N LEU A 47 -9.13 -4.57 0.81
CA LEU A 47 -9.01 -3.18 1.22
C LEU A 47 -8.67 -2.24 0.06
N VAL A 48 -8.07 -2.77 -1.02
CA VAL A 48 -7.47 -1.95 -2.07
C VAL A 48 -8.46 -1.29 -3.02
N THR A 49 -9.71 -1.71 -3.09
CA THR A 49 -10.73 -1.09 -3.95
C THR A 49 -11.90 -0.50 -3.16
N LEU A 50 -12.48 0.59 -3.67
CA LEU A 50 -13.67 1.19 -3.06
C LEU A 50 -14.88 0.26 -3.13
N HIS A 51 -15.06 -0.41 -4.26
CA HIS A 51 -16.09 -1.41 -4.46
C HIS A 51 -15.47 -2.80 -4.51
N PRO A 52 -16.09 -3.83 -3.88
CA PRO A 52 -15.56 -5.18 -3.91
C PRO A 52 -15.30 -5.67 -5.34
N ASP A 53 -14.11 -6.20 -5.57
CA ASP A 53 -13.72 -6.86 -6.83
C ASP A 53 -13.27 -8.30 -6.53
N PRO A 54 -14.20 -9.29 -6.67
CA PRO A 54 -13.88 -10.69 -6.37
C PRO A 54 -12.75 -11.27 -7.23
N ASN A 55 -12.54 -10.77 -8.45
CA ASN A 55 -11.46 -11.24 -9.30
C ASN A 55 -10.10 -10.74 -8.81
N LEU A 56 -10.05 -9.47 -8.40
CA LEU A 56 -8.86 -8.88 -7.79
C LEU A 56 -8.54 -9.59 -6.46
N GLU A 57 -9.52 -9.72 -5.59
CA GLU A 57 -9.38 -10.44 -4.32
C GLU A 57 -8.85 -11.86 -4.51
N GLN A 58 -9.35 -12.59 -5.52
CA GLN A 58 -8.86 -13.92 -5.86
C GLN A 58 -7.40 -13.89 -6.33
N SER A 59 -7.01 -12.90 -7.11
CA SER A 59 -5.63 -12.76 -7.61
C SER A 59 -4.62 -12.56 -6.48
N PHE A 60 -4.99 -11.87 -5.41
CA PHE A 60 -4.18 -11.74 -4.19
C PHE A 60 -3.96 -13.07 -3.47
N GLY A 61 -4.84 -14.06 -3.68
CA GLY A 61 -4.70 -15.41 -3.14
C GLY A 61 -3.77 -16.33 -3.94
N GLU A 62 -3.24 -15.90 -5.10
CA GLU A 62 -2.29 -16.68 -5.89
C GLU A 62 -0.97 -16.85 -5.13
N ILE A 63 -0.57 -18.10 -4.90
CA ILE A 63 0.43 -18.41 -3.88
C ILE A 63 1.79 -17.75 -4.09
N ASN A 64 2.28 -17.67 -5.32
CA ASN A 64 3.57 -17.04 -5.60
C ASN A 64 3.52 -15.53 -5.37
N TYR A 65 2.41 -14.90 -5.75
CA TYR A 65 2.17 -13.48 -5.48
C TYR A 65 2.05 -13.24 -3.98
N ALA A 66 1.19 -14.00 -3.30
CA ALA A 66 0.94 -13.86 -1.87
C ALA A 66 2.21 -14.00 -1.03
N ILE A 67 3.06 -15.00 -1.31
CA ILE A 67 4.33 -15.18 -0.59
C ILE A 67 5.25 -13.96 -0.79
N SER A 68 5.41 -13.50 -2.03
CA SER A 68 6.30 -12.39 -2.32
C SER A 68 5.84 -11.10 -1.67
N MET A 69 4.57 -10.75 -1.85
CA MET A 69 3.95 -9.55 -1.32
C MET A 69 3.96 -9.55 0.20
N ALA A 70 3.33 -10.53 0.86
CA ALA A 70 3.22 -10.60 2.32
C ALA A 70 4.58 -10.63 3.02
N THR A 71 5.57 -11.38 2.46
CA THR A 71 6.89 -11.45 3.07
C THR A 71 7.62 -10.11 3.00
N ILE A 72 7.57 -9.42 1.86
CA ILE A 72 8.25 -8.13 1.68
C ILE A 72 7.60 -7.08 2.57
N GLU A 73 6.29 -6.93 2.54
CA GLU A 73 5.57 -5.96 3.35
C GLU A 73 5.80 -6.17 4.85
N CYS A 74 5.56 -7.38 5.32
CA CYS A 74 5.74 -7.72 6.73
C CYS A 74 7.20 -7.51 7.18
N HIS A 75 8.18 -7.77 6.31
CA HIS A 75 9.58 -7.48 6.56
C HIS A 75 9.84 -5.99 6.73
N PHE A 76 9.26 -5.14 5.89
CA PHE A 76 9.39 -3.69 6.02
C PHE A 76 8.74 -3.19 7.31
N TRP A 77 7.53 -3.66 7.63
CA TRP A 77 6.85 -3.30 8.88
C TRP A 77 7.63 -3.71 10.13
N MET A 78 8.20 -4.93 10.15
CA MET A 78 9.02 -5.41 11.27
C MET A 78 10.30 -4.61 11.48
N ASN A 79 10.79 -3.93 10.44
CA ASN A 79 12.00 -3.11 10.48
C ASN A 79 11.70 -1.61 10.44
N ASN A 80 10.49 -1.18 10.84
CA ASN A 80 10.06 0.23 10.85
C ASN A 80 10.37 0.95 9.52
N MET A 81 10.10 0.27 8.37
CA MET A 81 10.45 0.74 7.02
C MET A 81 11.93 1.10 6.84
N PHE A 82 12.82 0.67 7.74
CA PHE A 82 14.23 1.07 7.80
C PHE A 82 14.45 2.57 7.98
N TRP A 83 13.49 3.26 8.57
CA TRP A 83 13.55 4.69 8.87
C TRP A 83 13.71 4.95 10.36
N ASP A 84 14.47 5.97 10.71
CA ASP A 84 14.70 6.41 12.08
C ASP A 84 13.55 7.27 12.63
N ASP A 85 12.61 7.70 11.77
CA ASP A 85 11.53 8.64 12.06
C ASP A 85 10.31 8.31 11.20
N ASP A 86 9.13 8.23 11.81
CA ASP A 86 7.85 7.99 11.12
C ASP A 86 7.51 9.05 10.06
N ASN A 87 8.03 10.25 10.19
CA ASN A 87 7.89 11.35 9.24
C ASN A 87 9.10 11.51 8.31
N TRP A 88 9.90 10.47 8.14
CA TRP A 88 11.16 10.55 7.41
C TRP A 88 11.03 11.22 6.04
N ILE A 89 10.01 10.88 5.22
CA ILE A 89 9.78 11.50 3.91
C ILE A 89 9.51 12.99 4.06
N LEU A 90 8.61 13.37 4.99
CA LEU A 90 8.23 14.78 5.21
C LEU A 90 9.37 15.62 5.77
N ASN A 91 10.29 15.01 6.51
CA ASN A 91 11.46 15.67 7.10
C ASN A 91 12.64 15.74 6.12
N ASN A 92 12.63 14.93 5.06
CA ASN A 92 13.68 14.89 4.03
C ASN A 92 13.18 15.34 2.65
N ILE A 93 12.22 16.24 2.58
CA ILE A 93 11.56 16.67 1.33
C ILE A 93 12.43 17.52 0.40
N GLU A 94 13.46 18.20 0.94
CA GLU A 94 14.26 19.21 0.21
C GLU A 94 14.80 18.74 -1.15
N PRO A 95 15.27 17.48 -1.33
CA PRO A 95 15.77 17.01 -2.65
C PRO A 95 14.72 17.01 -3.76
N ILE A 96 13.43 16.91 -3.42
CA ILE A 96 12.34 16.80 -4.40
C ILE A 96 11.37 17.98 -4.37
N LYS A 97 11.58 18.95 -3.48
CA LYS A 97 10.65 20.03 -3.18
C LYS A 97 10.27 20.88 -4.39
N ASP A 98 11.20 21.09 -5.31
CA ASP A 98 11.01 21.93 -6.50
C ASP A 98 10.69 21.11 -7.77
N ILE A 99 10.69 19.79 -7.66
CA ILE A 99 10.32 18.91 -8.79
C ILE A 99 8.82 19.02 -9.03
N PRO A 100 8.35 19.20 -10.27
CA PRO A 100 6.94 19.11 -10.59
C PRO A 100 6.39 17.73 -10.26
N ILE A 101 5.40 17.65 -9.37
CA ILE A 101 4.80 16.40 -8.90
C ILE A 101 3.29 16.47 -9.06
N PHE A 102 2.69 15.39 -9.56
CA PHE A 102 1.27 15.16 -9.54
C PHE A 102 0.98 13.96 -8.64
N ILE A 103 0.02 14.11 -7.74
CA ILE A 103 -0.43 13.06 -6.83
C ILE A 103 -1.90 12.78 -7.13
N ALA A 104 -2.21 11.54 -7.59
CA ALA A 104 -3.56 11.00 -7.62
C ALA A 104 -3.75 10.11 -6.39
N HIS A 105 -4.78 10.35 -5.58
CA HIS A 105 -5.00 9.59 -4.35
C HIS A 105 -6.48 9.31 -4.12
N GLY A 106 -6.81 8.07 -3.75
CA GLY A 106 -8.18 7.70 -3.41
C GLY A 106 -8.65 8.36 -2.12
N ARG A 107 -9.79 9.04 -2.19
CA ARG A 107 -10.38 9.68 -1.00
C ARG A 107 -10.79 8.67 0.07
N TYR A 108 -11.14 7.47 -0.35
CA TYR A 108 -11.62 6.37 0.51
C TYR A 108 -10.58 5.27 0.68
N ASP A 109 -9.31 5.59 0.41
CA ASP A 109 -8.19 4.70 0.65
C ASP A 109 -8.06 4.44 2.16
N VAL A 110 -8.34 3.20 2.56
CA VAL A 110 -8.28 2.75 3.96
C VAL A 110 -6.96 2.07 4.28
N ASP A 111 -6.17 1.78 3.25
CA ASP A 111 -4.86 1.16 3.34
C ASP A 111 -3.78 2.24 3.54
N CYS A 112 -3.65 3.18 2.59
CA CYS A 112 -2.79 4.35 2.71
C CYS A 112 -3.62 5.63 2.90
N ARG A 113 -3.71 6.11 4.14
CA ARG A 113 -4.59 7.24 4.47
C ARG A 113 -4.31 8.51 3.68
N ALA A 114 -5.36 9.13 3.14
CA ALA A 114 -5.32 10.35 2.33
C ALA A 114 -4.59 11.55 2.99
N ILE A 115 -4.49 11.56 4.33
CA ILE A 115 -3.79 12.62 5.08
C ILE A 115 -2.31 12.68 4.70
N GLY A 116 -1.64 11.55 4.47
CA GLY A 116 -0.22 11.52 4.08
C GLY A 116 0.03 12.21 2.74
N ALA A 117 -0.82 11.94 1.74
CA ALA A 117 -0.75 12.61 0.43
C ALA A 117 -0.99 14.12 0.56
N TRP A 118 -1.92 14.52 1.43
CA TRP A 118 -2.20 15.93 1.69
C TRP A 118 -1.03 16.64 2.36
N GLU A 119 -0.45 16.07 3.41
CA GLU A 119 0.70 16.65 4.13
C GLU A 119 1.92 16.78 3.22
N LEU A 120 2.18 15.74 2.40
CA LEU A 120 3.24 15.77 1.40
C LEU A 120 3.03 16.92 0.40
N SER A 121 1.81 17.07 -0.13
CA SER A 121 1.49 18.11 -1.10
C SER A 121 1.72 19.53 -0.56
N LYS A 122 1.56 19.74 0.76
CA LYS A 122 1.78 21.06 1.40
C LYS A 122 3.25 21.42 1.56
N LYS A 123 4.14 20.46 1.50
CA LYS A 123 5.59 20.66 1.62
C LYS A 123 6.29 20.81 0.27
N LEU A 124 5.63 20.46 -0.83
CA LEU A 124 6.13 20.56 -2.21
C LEU A 124 5.75 21.91 -2.83
N ASN A 125 6.70 22.56 -3.54
CA ASN A 125 6.47 23.87 -4.17
C ASN A 125 5.67 23.77 -5.46
N ASN A 126 5.82 22.67 -6.22
CA ASN A 126 5.22 22.44 -7.53
C ASN A 126 4.39 21.15 -7.53
N CYS A 127 3.41 21.06 -6.62
CA CYS A 127 2.56 19.87 -6.48
C CYS A 127 1.12 20.16 -6.87
N GLU A 128 0.56 19.26 -7.66
CA GLU A 128 -0.87 19.14 -7.90
C GLU A 128 -1.37 17.86 -7.24
N LEU A 129 -2.34 17.98 -6.33
CA LEU A 129 -2.96 16.86 -5.64
C LEU A 129 -4.42 16.75 -6.05
N GLU A 130 -4.83 15.58 -6.53
CA GLU A 130 -6.21 15.26 -6.86
C GLU A 130 -6.71 14.11 -5.99
N PHE A 131 -7.76 14.39 -5.18
CA PHE A 131 -8.47 13.35 -4.44
C PHE A 131 -9.64 12.83 -5.25
N LEU A 132 -9.66 11.53 -5.50
CA LEU A 132 -10.61 10.84 -6.34
C LEU A 132 -11.57 9.99 -5.51
N VAL A 133 -12.76 9.73 -6.05
CA VAL A 133 -13.78 8.89 -5.37
C VAL A 133 -13.48 7.42 -5.67
N CYS A 134 -12.41 6.91 -5.06
CA CYS A 134 -11.91 5.54 -5.22
C CYS A 134 -11.14 5.10 -3.97
N GLY A 135 -10.68 3.87 -3.93
CA GLY A 135 -9.85 3.28 -2.89
C GLY A 135 -8.34 3.46 -3.15
N HIS A 136 -7.57 2.43 -2.81
CA HIS A 136 -6.11 2.39 -2.89
C HIS A 136 -5.59 2.03 -4.28
N SER A 137 -6.30 1.14 -5.00
CA SER A 137 -5.76 0.54 -6.22
C SER A 137 -5.53 1.56 -7.34
N SER A 138 -4.30 1.57 -7.87
CA SER A 138 -3.99 2.33 -9.10
C SER A 138 -4.72 1.80 -10.33
N GLY A 139 -5.37 0.64 -10.24
CA GLY A 139 -6.20 0.04 -11.29
C GLY A 139 -7.64 0.56 -11.32
N GLU A 140 -8.07 1.38 -10.34
CA GLU A 140 -9.40 1.97 -10.38
C GLU A 140 -9.49 3.03 -11.49
N PRO A 141 -10.61 3.09 -12.24
CA PRO A 141 -10.74 3.93 -13.44
C PRO A 141 -10.42 5.41 -13.20
N GLU A 142 -10.78 5.92 -12.04
CA GLU A 142 -10.56 7.32 -11.65
C GLU A 142 -9.07 7.64 -11.49
N ILE A 143 -8.30 6.71 -10.90
CA ILE A 143 -6.85 6.86 -10.75
C ILE A 143 -6.16 6.73 -12.11
N ILE A 144 -6.56 5.74 -12.94
CA ILE A 144 -6.03 5.57 -14.29
C ILE A 144 -6.22 6.85 -15.10
N ASP A 145 -7.43 7.42 -15.12
CA ASP A 145 -7.72 8.65 -15.84
C ASP A 145 -6.84 9.81 -15.35
N ALA A 146 -6.73 10.00 -14.04
CA ALA A 146 -5.92 11.07 -13.47
C ALA A 146 -4.43 10.92 -13.81
N LEU A 147 -3.87 9.69 -13.74
CA LEU A 147 -2.48 9.43 -14.08
C LEU A 147 -2.20 9.61 -15.58
N VAL A 148 -3.12 9.21 -16.46
CA VAL A 148 -2.99 9.44 -17.91
C VAL A 148 -3.00 10.95 -18.20
N ARG A 149 -3.94 11.70 -17.64
CA ARG A 149 -3.97 13.18 -17.79
C ARG A 149 -2.68 13.84 -17.28
N ALA A 150 -2.16 13.37 -16.14
CA ALA A 150 -0.91 13.88 -15.57
C ALA A 150 0.29 13.61 -16.49
N THR A 151 0.42 12.38 -16.99
CA THR A 151 1.53 12.00 -17.89
C THR A 151 1.49 12.77 -19.20
N ASP A 152 0.30 13.00 -19.78
CA ASP A 152 0.15 13.84 -20.98
C ASP A 152 0.53 15.30 -20.70
N LYS A 153 0.16 15.85 -19.53
CA LYS A 153 0.56 17.18 -19.09
C LYS A 153 2.08 17.31 -18.95
N PHE A 154 2.73 16.35 -18.30
CA PHE A 154 4.19 16.36 -18.13
C PHE A 154 4.95 16.24 -19.45
N LYS A 155 4.43 15.49 -20.40
CA LYS A 155 4.99 15.41 -21.76
C LYS A 155 5.14 16.78 -22.45
N GLU A 156 4.22 17.72 -22.21
CA GLU A 156 4.30 19.07 -22.74
C GLU A 156 5.27 19.96 -21.95
N VAL A 157 5.45 19.72 -20.66
CA VAL A 157 6.40 20.45 -19.81
C VAL A 157 7.86 20.07 -20.18
N LEU A 158 8.11 18.80 -20.49
CA LEU A 158 9.44 18.29 -20.82
C LEU A 158 9.91 18.65 -22.26
N LYS A 159 9.03 19.20 -23.10
CA LYS A 159 9.41 19.68 -24.45
C LYS A 159 10.03 21.09 -24.45
N LYS A 160 10.04 21.75 -23.31
CA LYS A 160 10.62 23.09 -23.11
C LYS A 160 12.04 22.99 -22.53
#